data_65a82842c4a0f3e1ad8f9fae9c61171c
#
_entry.id   65a82842c4a0f3e1ad8f9fae9c61171c
#
_cell.length_a   1.000
_cell.length_b   1.000
_cell.length_c   1.000
_cell.angle_alpha   90.00
_cell.angle_beta   90.00
_cell.angle_gamma   90.00
#
_symmetry.space_group_name_H-M   'P 1'
#
loop_
_entity.id
_entity.type
_entity.pdbx_description
1 polymer ?
#
loop_
_entity_poly.entity_id
_entity_poly.type
_entity_poly.pdbx_seq_one_letter_code
_entity_poly.pdbx_strand_id
1 'polypeptide(L)'
;MSMLRTPVTSADHIQGPTDAPVTMVEYGDYECPYCGVAFRNVKLAQKRFGKKLRFVFRHFPLTEAHPFAEAAAEAAEYAGTRDLFWEMHDGLYANQDELGLALILSLGNALGLSDLGLRDALAQRRFAAKIQADFLGGVRSGVNGTPSFFINGEKHACSYSYQELAAAIDAHFQAIPAR
;
A
#
# COMPACT_ATOMS: atom_id res chain seq x y z
N MET A 1 -11.60 9.30 -17.62
CA MET A 1 -10.98 8.98 -16.29
C MET A 1 -10.35 7.60 -16.37
N SER A 2 -9.16 7.42 -15.81
CA SER A 2 -8.54 6.10 -15.77
C SER A 2 -9.23 5.24 -14.72
N MET A 3 -9.41 3.94 -15.05
CA MET A 3 -10.08 2.98 -14.18
C MET A 3 -9.09 1.92 -13.70
N LEU A 4 -9.29 1.43 -12.49
CA LEU A 4 -8.57 0.29 -11.96
C LEU A 4 -8.84 -0.94 -12.85
N ARG A 5 -7.80 -1.45 -13.52
CA ARG A 5 -7.91 -2.57 -14.46
C ARG A 5 -7.76 -3.94 -13.79
N THR A 6 -7.09 -3.97 -12.65
CA THR A 6 -6.89 -5.20 -11.87
C THR A 6 -7.85 -5.17 -10.67
N PRO A 7 -8.91 -5.99 -10.68
CA PRO A 7 -9.86 -6.05 -9.56
C PRO A 7 -9.18 -6.37 -8.24
N VAL A 8 -9.79 -5.94 -7.14
CA VAL A 8 -9.37 -6.33 -5.80
C VAL A 8 -9.79 -7.77 -5.52
N THR A 9 -8.85 -8.57 -5.03
CA THR A 9 -9.03 -10.00 -4.74
C THR A 9 -8.53 -10.33 -3.33
N SER A 10 -8.72 -11.58 -2.91
CA SER A 10 -8.17 -12.08 -1.63
C SER A 10 -6.64 -12.18 -1.59
N ALA A 11 -5.97 -12.02 -2.74
CA ALA A 11 -4.50 -11.95 -2.82
C ALA A 11 -3.94 -10.55 -2.51
N ASP A 12 -4.81 -9.55 -2.37
CA ASP A 12 -4.42 -8.20 -1.98
C ASP A 12 -4.27 -8.07 -0.47
N HIS A 13 -3.42 -7.13 -0.04
CA HIS A 13 -3.35 -6.71 1.36
C HIS A 13 -4.48 -5.72 1.65
N ILE A 14 -5.40 -6.12 2.53
CA ILE A 14 -6.66 -5.41 2.79
C ILE A 14 -6.79 -5.09 4.27
N GLN A 15 -7.16 -3.84 4.57
CA GLN A 15 -7.65 -3.42 5.89
C GLN A 15 -9.09 -2.93 5.79
N GLY A 16 -9.89 -3.26 6.79
CA GLY A 16 -11.31 -2.95 6.83
C GLY A 16 -12.20 -4.08 6.28
N PRO A 17 -13.52 -3.95 6.40
CA PRO A 17 -14.47 -4.99 6.01
C PRO A 17 -14.48 -5.21 4.49
N THR A 18 -14.68 -6.46 4.06
CA THR A 18 -14.79 -6.80 2.64
C THR A 18 -16.05 -6.25 1.98
N ASP A 19 -17.09 -6.00 2.76
CA ASP A 19 -18.38 -5.43 2.37
C ASP A 19 -18.46 -3.90 2.59
N ALA A 20 -17.33 -3.25 2.91
CA ALA A 20 -17.29 -1.80 3.04
C ALA A 20 -17.79 -1.11 1.77
N PRO A 21 -18.66 -0.08 1.89
CA PRO A 21 -19.26 0.59 0.74
C PRO A 21 -18.25 1.34 -0.13
N VAL A 22 -17.09 1.72 0.43
CA VAL A 22 -16.02 2.37 -0.32
C VAL A 22 -14.74 1.55 -0.21
N THR A 23 -14.11 1.31 -1.36
CA THR A 23 -12.78 0.69 -1.47
C THR A 23 -11.79 1.71 -1.99
N MET A 24 -10.71 1.94 -1.25
CA MET A 24 -9.59 2.77 -1.66
C MET A 24 -8.37 1.88 -1.91
N VAL A 25 -7.85 1.90 -3.14
CA VAL A 25 -6.62 1.18 -3.53
C VAL A 25 -5.51 2.20 -3.68
N GLU A 26 -4.40 1.96 -2.99
CA GLU A 26 -3.16 2.71 -3.14
C GLU A 26 -2.13 1.86 -3.87
N TYR A 27 -1.49 2.43 -4.89
CA TYR A 27 -0.22 1.96 -5.42
C TYR A 27 0.89 2.81 -4.79
N GLY A 28 1.71 2.18 -3.98
CA GLY A 28 2.68 2.85 -3.12
C GLY A 28 4.10 2.27 -3.22
N ASP A 29 5.03 3.10 -2.78
CA ASP A 29 6.47 2.82 -2.73
C ASP A 29 6.99 3.24 -1.35
N TYR A 30 7.60 2.32 -0.63
CA TYR A 30 8.07 2.55 0.74
C TYR A 30 9.19 3.60 0.86
N GLU A 31 9.92 3.86 -0.23
CA GLU A 31 11.00 4.84 -0.24
C GLU A 31 10.56 6.20 -0.80
N CYS A 32 9.38 6.27 -1.43
CA CYS A 32 8.85 7.50 -1.98
C CYS A 32 8.41 8.47 -0.87
N PRO A 33 8.99 9.69 -0.75
CA PRO A 33 8.65 10.61 0.33
C PRO A 33 7.19 11.08 0.26
N TYR A 34 6.61 11.14 -0.93
CA TYR A 34 5.20 11.47 -1.11
C TYR A 34 4.26 10.38 -0.59
N CYS A 35 4.68 9.10 -0.68
CA CYS A 35 3.95 7.98 -0.06
C CYS A 35 4.01 8.04 1.47
N GLY A 36 5.13 8.46 2.05
CA GLY A 36 5.23 8.69 3.50
C GLY A 36 4.27 9.78 4.00
N VAL A 37 4.08 10.84 3.21
CA VAL A 37 3.05 11.86 3.50
C VAL A 37 1.65 11.27 3.35
N ALA A 38 1.39 10.53 2.28
CA ALA A 38 0.10 9.91 1.99
C ALA A 38 -0.27 8.87 3.07
N PHE A 39 0.66 8.08 3.56
CA PHE A 39 0.48 7.12 4.63
C PHE A 39 -0.22 7.74 5.86
N ARG A 40 0.27 8.89 6.33
CA ARG A 40 -0.35 9.60 7.46
C ARG A 40 -1.79 10.02 7.16
N ASN A 41 -2.04 10.48 5.94
CA ASN A 41 -3.38 10.92 5.49
C ASN A 41 -4.34 9.73 5.34
N VAL A 42 -3.85 8.58 4.86
CA VAL A 42 -4.60 7.33 4.79
C VAL A 42 -5.01 6.86 6.19
N LYS A 43 -4.10 6.89 7.18
CA LYS A 43 -4.43 6.55 8.57
C LYS A 43 -5.52 7.47 9.15
N LEU A 44 -5.51 8.76 8.83
CA LEU A 44 -6.57 9.69 9.23
C LEU A 44 -7.90 9.35 8.55
N ALA A 45 -7.90 9.01 7.26
CA ALA A 45 -9.08 8.58 6.54
C ALA A 45 -9.65 7.27 7.12
N GLN A 46 -8.80 6.27 7.37
CA GLN A 46 -9.21 5.02 8.00
C GLN A 46 -9.84 5.25 9.39
N LYS A 47 -9.25 6.14 10.20
CA LYS A 47 -9.81 6.51 11.50
C LYS A 47 -11.19 7.19 11.37
N ARG A 48 -11.37 8.08 10.39
CA ARG A 48 -12.64 8.79 10.17
C ARG A 48 -13.75 7.88 9.69
N PHE A 49 -13.47 7.05 8.69
CA PHE A 49 -14.49 6.26 8.00
C PHE A 49 -14.71 4.87 8.61
N GLY A 50 -13.73 4.37 9.38
CA GLY A 50 -13.85 3.11 10.11
C GLY A 50 -14.32 1.96 9.21
N LYS A 51 -15.40 1.28 9.62
CA LYS A 51 -15.97 0.13 8.90
C LYS A 51 -16.57 0.46 7.53
N LYS A 52 -16.67 1.74 7.15
CA LYS A 52 -17.19 2.17 5.86
C LYS A 52 -16.12 2.21 4.77
N LEU A 53 -14.84 2.05 5.13
CA LEU A 53 -13.71 2.10 4.21
C LEU A 53 -12.95 0.77 4.23
N ARG A 54 -12.76 0.19 3.05
CA ARG A 54 -11.82 -0.88 2.78
C ARG A 54 -10.58 -0.28 2.11
N PHE A 55 -9.43 -0.40 2.75
CA PHE A 55 -8.14 0.05 2.21
C PHE A 55 -7.36 -1.13 1.65
N VAL A 56 -6.78 -0.94 0.48
CA VAL A 56 -5.96 -1.94 -0.23
C VAL A 56 -4.63 -1.29 -0.59
N PHE A 57 -3.53 -1.96 -0.25
CA PHE A 57 -2.20 -1.54 -0.65
C PHE A 57 -1.64 -2.48 -1.71
N ARG A 58 -1.01 -1.91 -2.75
CA ARG A 58 -0.30 -2.60 -3.82
C ARG A 58 1.07 -2.00 -4.02
N HIS A 59 2.05 -2.84 -4.23
CA HIS A 59 3.43 -2.42 -4.46
C HIS A 59 3.61 -1.76 -5.84
N PHE A 60 4.30 -0.62 -5.83
CA PHE A 60 4.71 0.04 -7.07
C PHE A 60 6.12 0.65 -6.88
N PRO A 61 7.16 -0.19 -6.66
CA PRO A 61 8.50 0.27 -6.38
C PRO A 61 9.11 0.96 -7.62
N LEU A 62 9.59 2.19 -7.45
CA LEU A 62 10.26 2.97 -8.48
C LEU A 62 11.78 2.76 -8.38
N THR A 63 12.25 1.57 -8.68
CA THR A 63 13.61 1.07 -8.41
C THR A 63 14.72 1.89 -9.04
N GLU A 64 14.47 2.65 -10.10
CA GLU A 64 15.45 3.56 -10.72
C GLU A 64 15.73 4.78 -9.83
N ALA A 65 14.74 5.23 -9.03
CA ALA A 65 14.86 6.38 -8.15
C ALA A 65 15.06 5.97 -6.67
N HIS A 66 14.56 4.79 -6.30
CA HIS A 66 14.41 4.30 -4.93
C HIS A 66 15.06 2.93 -4.77
N PRO A 67 16.36 2.86 -4.42
CA PRO A 67 17.14 1.62 -4.42
C PRO A 67 16.68 0.58 -3.39
N PHE A 68 16.02 1.00 -2.31
CA PHE A 68 15.52 0.09 -1.27
C PHE A 68 14.02 -0.23 -1.38
N ALA A 69 13.29 0.38 -2.31
CA ALA A 69 11.84 0.21 -2.46
C ALA A 69 11.44 -1.26 -2.66
N GLU A 70 12.18 -2.00 -3.49
CA GLU A 70 11.90 -3.41 -3.75
C GLU A 70 12.23 -4.28 -2.54
N ALA A 71 13.36 -4.04 -1.86
CA ALA A 71 13.73 -4.77 -0.65
C ALA A 71 12.70 -4.54 0.49
N ALA A 72 12.19 -3.33 0.62
CA ALA A 72 11.13 -3.01 1.57
C ALA A 72 9.82 -3.73 1.23
N ALA A 73 9.45 -3.79 -0.05
CA ALA A 73 8.28 -4.54 -0.52
C ALA A 73 8.43 -6.05 -0.25
N GLU A 74 9.60 -6.64 -0.53
CA GLU A 74 9.92 -8.04 -0.21
C GLU A 74 9.80 -8.32 1.29
N ALA A 75 10.28 -7.40 2.14
CA ALA A 75 10.18 -7.53 3.59
C ALA A 75 8.73 -7.47 4.09
N ALA A 76 7.91 -6.58 3.52
CA ALA A 76 6.49 -6.50 3.84
C ALA A 76 5.75 -7.80 3.45
N GLU A 77 6.03 -8.34 2.27
CA GLU A 77 5.48 -9.62 1.84
C GLU A 77 5.96 -10.79 2.72
N TYR A 78 7.25 -10.81 3.10
CA TYR A 78 7.76 -11.82 4.02
C TYR A 78 7.04 -11.75 5.38
N ALA A 79 6.84 -10.56 5.93
CA ALA A 79 6.05 -10.36 7.14
C ALA A 79 4.60 -10.83 6.95
N GLY A 80 4.03 -10.61 5.77
CA GLY A 80 2.69 -11.08 5.39
C GLY A 80 2.52 -12.59 5.46
N THR A 81 3.58 -13.39 5.27
CA THR A 81 3.53 -14.85 5.48
C THR A 81 3.31 -15.26 6.95
N ARG A 82 3.34 -14.32 7.87
CA ARG A 82 3.13 -14.47 9.32
C ARG A 82 2.00 -13.57 9.83
N ASP A 83 1.13 -13.09 8.92
CA ASP A 83 0.02 -12.16 9.23
C ASP A 83 0.49 -10.82 9.81
N LEU A 84 1.75 -10.40 9.51
CA LEU A 84 2.38 -9.18 10.01
C LEU A 84 2.66 -8.16 8.89
N PHE A 85 1.96 -8.26 7.76
CA PHE A 85 2.16 -7.33 6.64
C PHE A 85 1.97 -5.87 7.07
N TRP A 86 0.90 -5.59 7.80
CA TRP A 86 0.54 -4.23 8.15
C TRP A 86 1.45 -3.63 9.22
N GLU A 87 1.95 -4.44 10.14
CA GLU A 87 2.94 -4.03 11.13
C GLU A 87 4.26 -3.66 10.45
N MET A 88 4.71 -4.44 9.50
CA MET A 88 5.90 -4.13 8.70
C MET A 88 5.66 -2.90 7.82
N HIS A 89 4.53 -2.82 7.14
CA HIS A 89 4.11 -1.67 6.33
C HIS A 89 4.14 -0.36 7.13
N ASP A 90 3.53 -0.37 8.31
CA ASP A 90 3.50 0.80 9.19
C ASP A 90 4.90 1.16 9.70
N GLY A 91 5.70 0.16 10.06
CA GLY A 91 7.08 0.34 10.51
C GLY A 91 7.99 0.93 9.43
N LEU A 92 7.87 0.47 8.18
CA LEU A 92 8.64 1.00 7.05
C LEU A 92 8.32 2.47 6.80
N TYR A 93 7.05 2.86 6.74
CA TYR A 93 6.67 4.26 6.54
C TYR A 93 6.97 5.15 7.75
N ALA A 94 6.84 4.63 8.97
CA ALA A 94 7.13 5.40 10.18
C ALA A 94 8.61 5.76 10.32
N ASN A 95 9.50 4.98 9.70
CA ASN A 95 10.96 5.17 9.74
C ASN A 95 11.55 5.38 8.33
N GLN A 96 10.77 5.92 7.42
CA GLN A 96 11.12 6.04 6.00
C GLN A 96 12.44 6.79 5.76
N ASP A 97 12.74 7.80 6.58
CA ASP A 97 13.94 8.63 6.47
C ASP A 97 15.23 7.82 6.71
N GLU A 98 15.12 6.66 7.37
CA GLU A 98 16.23 5.75 7.67
C GLU A 98 16.18 4.46 6.81
N LEU A 99 15.34 4.45 5.76
CA LEU A 99 15.09 3.24 4.98
C LEU A 99 16.38 2.70 4.36
N GLY A 100 16.64 1.44 4.64
CA GLY A 100 17.80 0.69 4.19
C GLY A 100 17.77 -0.72 4.76
N LEU A 101 18.71 -1.56 4.36
CA LEU A 101 18.73 -2.97 4.78
C LEU A 101 18.80 -3.11 6.31
N ALA A 102 19.55 -2.24 6.99
CA ALA A 102 19.68 -2.28 8.44
C ALA A 102 18.33 -2.02 9.15
N LEU A 103 17.57 -1.03 8.69
CA LEU A 103 16.23 -0.76 9.21
C LEU A 103 15.29 -1.93 8.94
N ILE A 104 15.25 -2.43 7.70
CA ILE A 104 14.39 -3.56 7.31
C ILE A 104 14.61 -4.76 8.23
N LEU A 105 15.87 -5.13 8.49
CA LEU A 105 16.21 -6.24 9.38
C LEU A 105 15.85 -5.94 10.84
N SER A 106 16.07 -4.70 11.28
CA SER A 106 15.71 -4.26 12.64
C SER A 106 14.19 -4.35 12.87
N LEU A 107 13.40 -3.90 11.91
CA LEU A 107 11.94 -4.03 11.95
C LEU A 107 11.51 -5.50 11.95
N GLY A 108 12.13 -6.34 11.11
CA GLY A 108 11.89 -7.77 11.11
C GLY A 108 12.13 -8.41 12.47
N ASN A 109 13.26 -8.08 13.10
CA ASN A 109 13.59 -8.55 14.45
C ASN A 109 12.58 -8.05 15.50
N ALA A 110 12.19 -6.78 15.44
CA ALA A 110 11.21 -6.20 16.36
C ALA A 110 9.84 -6.89 16.26
N LEU A 111 9.48 -7.37 15.06
CA LEU A 111 8.27 -8.14 14.80
C LEU A 111 8.41 -9.65 15.10
N GLY A 112 9.57 -10.09 15.59
CA GLY A 112 9.83 -11.50 15.90
C GLY A 112 10.00 -12.39 14.66
N LEU A 113 10.28 -11.80 13.49
CA LEU A 113 10.56 -12.56 12.28
C LEU A 113 11.98 -13.19 12.34
N SER A 114 12.15 -14.33 11.67
CA SER A 114 13.47 -14.95 11.53
C SER A 114 14.40 -14.06 10.73
N ASP A 115 15.49 -13.59 11.33
CA ASP A 115 16.51 -12.78 10.64
C ASP A 115 17.11 -13.53 9.44
N LEU A 116 17.46 -14.81 9.63
CA LEU A 116 17.96 -15.65 8.55
C LEU A 116 16.92 -15.83 7.42
N GLY A 117 15.65 -16.06 7.82
CA GLY A 117 14.56 -16.23 6.86
C GLY A 117 14.27 -14.95 6.05
N LEU A 118 14.33 -13.78 6.71
CA LEU A 118 14.13 -12.49 6.03
C LEU A 118 15.30 -12.20 5.08
N ARG A 119 16.55 -12.39 5.51
CA ARG A 119 17.74 -12.24 4.62
C ARG A 119 17.68 -13.16 3.42
N ASP A 120 17.28 -14.41 3.61
CA ASP A 120 17.13 -15.38 2.54
C ASP A 120 16.01 -14.97 1.56
N ALA A 121 14.88 -14.50 2.08
CA ALA A 121 13.78 -14.00 1.24
C ALA A 121 14.21 -12.80 0.39
N LEU A 122 14.93 -11.84 0.97
CA LEU A 122 15.47 -10.68 0.26
C LEU A 122 16.49 -11.09 -0.80
N ALA A 123 17.45 -11.97 -0.45
CA ALA A 123 18.51 -12.42 -1.36
C ALA A 123 17.95 -13.18 -2.55
N GLN A 124 16.92 -13.99 -2.35
CA GLN A 124 16.27 -14.78 -3.40
C GLN A 124 15.14 -14.05 -4.10
N ARG A 125 14.81 -12.81 -3.70
CA ARG A 125 13.67 -12.05 -4.23
C ARG A 125 12.40 -12.89 -4.28
N ARG A 126 12.09 -13.52 -3.14
CA ARG A 126 11.06 -14.57 -3.03
C ARG A 126 9.67 -14.11 -3.42
N PHE A 127 9.38 -12.84 -3.27
CA PHE A 127 8.07 -12.24 -3.55
C PHE A 127 8.07 -11.36 -4.81
N ALA A 128 9.16 -11.39 -5.61
CA ALA A 128 9.27 -10.58 -6.83
C ALA A 128 8.08 -10.75 -7.77
N ALA A 129 7.54 -11.97 -7.90
CA ALA A 129 6.40 -12.24 -8.76
C ALA A 129 5.12 -11.48 -8.29
N LYS A 130 4.87 -11.41 -6.97
CA LYS A 130 3.75 -10.65 -6.41
C LYS A 130 3.95 -9.15 -6.60
N ILE A 131 5.14 -8.64 -6.28
CA ILE A 131 5.49 -7.23 -6.42
C ILE A 131 5.38 -6.80 -7.89
N GLN A 132 5.89 -7.61 -8.81
CA GLN A 132 5.78 -7.36 -10.24
C GLN A 132 4.34 -7.41 -10.75
N ALA A 133 3.52 -8.33 -10.24
CA ALA A 133 2.11 -8.42 -10.61
C ALA A 133 1.34 -7.14 -10.20
N ASP A 134 1.61 -6.62 -9.00
CA ASP A 134 1.07 -5.35 -8.52
C ASP A 134 1.52 -4.19 -9.41
N PHE A 135 2.82 -4.07 -9.64
CA PHE A 135 3.41 -3.04 -10.49
C PHE A 135 2.76 -3.01 -11.89
N LEU A 136 2.72 -4.16 -12.56
CA LEU A 136 2.11 -4.29 -13.89
C LEU A 136 0.60 -4.01 -13.86
N GLY A 137 -0.08 -4.37 -12.77
CA GLY A 137 -1.48 -4.02 -12.52
C GLY A 137 -1.68 -2.51 -12.46
N GLY A 138 -0.76 -1.81 -11.79
CA GLY A 138 -0.70 -0.35 -11.73
C GLY A 138 -0.48 0.27 -13.10
N VAL A 139 0.52 -0.18 -13.84
CA VAL A 139 0.81 0.30 -15.20
C VAL A 139 -0.41 0.15 -16.11
N ARG A 140 -1.06 -1.01 -16.11
CA ARG A 140 -2.30 -1.24 -16.88
C ARG A 140 -3.46 -0.33 -16.46
N SER A 141 -3.47 0.11 -15.20
CA SER A 141 -4.46 1.04 -14.65
C SER A 141 -4.10 2.52 -14.87
N GLY A 142 -2.97 2.80 -15.54
CA GLY A 142 -2.51 4.16 -15.80
C GLY A 142 -1.79 4.82 -14.62
N VAL A 143 -1.19 4.03 -13.72
CA VAL A 143 -0.26 4.51 -12.70
C VAL A 143 1.07 4.84 -13.36
N ASN A 144 1.57 6.03 -13.14
CA ASN A 144 2.84 6.54 -13.66
C ASN A 144 3.71 7.19 -12.57
N GLY A 145 3.35 7.01 -11.31
CA GLY A 145 4.07 7.52 -10.14
C GLY A 145 3.32 7.19 -8.86
N THR A 146 3.99 7.39 -7.74
CA THR A 146 3.47 7.07 -6.41
C THR A 146 3.43 8.30 -5.49
N PRO A 147 2.44 8.38 -4.59
CA PRO A 147 1.31 7.47 -4.47
C PRO A 147 0.29 7.68 -5.61
N SER A 148 -0.42 6.62 -5.99
CA SER A 148 -1.58 6.73 -6.88
C SER A 148 -2.77 6.02 -6.24
N PHE A 149 -3.91 6.72 -6.17
CA PHE A 149 -5.12 6.23 -5.51
C PHE A 149 -6.24 5.93 -6.51
N PHE A 150 -7.03 4.91 -6.20
CA PHE A 150 -8.29 4.59 -6.86
C PHE A 150 -9.37 4.44 -5.79
N ILE A 151 -10.50 5.12 -5.97
CA ILE A 151 -11.64 5.04 -5.05
C ILE A 151 -12.81 4.43 -5.82
N ASN A 152 -13.32 3.30 -5.33
CA ASN A 152 -14.31 2.46 -6.02
C ASN A 152 -13.97 2.21 -7.50
N GLY A 153 -12.67 2.02 -7.79
CA GLY A 153 -12.17 1.73 -9.12
C GLY A 153 -11.87 2.95 -9.99
N GLU A 154 -12.26 4.15 -9.60
CA GLU A 154 -11.98 5.39 -10.33
C GLU A 154 -10.65 6.00 -9.84
N LYS A 155 -9.76 6.39 -10.78
CA LYS A 155 -8.51 7.04 -10.44
C LYS A 155 -8.76 8.39 -9.79
N HIS A 156 -8.25 8.57 -8.58
CA HIS A 156 -8.25 9.85 -7.89
C HIS A 156 -7.20 10.77 -8.52
N ALA A 157 -7.65 11.85 -9.16
CA ALA A 157 -6.77 12.75 -9.92
C ALA A 157 -6.30 13.97 -9.09
N CYS A 158 -6.81 14.12 -7.86
CA CYS A 158 -6.49 15.23 -6.98
C CYS A 158 -5.31 14.89 -6.06
N SER A 159 -4.98 15.83 -5.18
CA SER A 159 -3.96 15.66 -4.15
C SER A 159 -4.29 14.50 -3.19
N TYR A 160 -3.27 13.83 -2.68
CA TYR A 160 -3.36 12.84 -1.61
C TYR A 160 -3.42 13.46 -0.20
N SER A 161 -3.75 14.75 -0.08
CA SER A 161 -4.02 15.38 1.21
C SER A 161 -5.23 14.72 1.88
N TYR A 162 -5.25 14.74 3.22
CA TYR A 162 -6.38 14.17 3.97
C TYR A 162 -7.72 14.75 3.52
N GLN A 163 -7.78 16.08 3.29
CA GLN A 163 -9.00 16.77 2.88
C GLN A 163 -9.52 16.25 1.54
N GLU A 164 -8.63 16.11 0.56
CA GLU A 164 -8.99 15.64 -0.77
C GLU A 164 -9.40 14.16 -0.78
N LEU A 165 -8.64 13.30 -0.08
CA LEU A 165 -9.00 11.89 0.05
C LEU A 165 -10.35 11.73 0.78
N ALA A 166 -10.56 12.48 1.86
CA ALA A 166 -11.81 12.41 2.61
C ALA A 166 -13.00 12.92 1.78
N ALA A 167 -12.83 14.01 1.03
CA ALA A 167 -13.90 14.54 0.17
C ALA A 167 -14.25 13.53 -0.96
N ALA A 168 -13.24 12.90 -1.56
CA ALA A 168 -13.46 11.89 -2.59
C ALA A 168 -14.20 10.66 -2.04
N ILE A 169 -13.83 10.19 -0.83
CA ILE A 169 -14.52 9.08 -0.15
C ILE A 169 -15.98 9.47 0.16
N ASP A 170 -16.21 10.67 0.72
CA ASP A 170 -17.56 11.17 1.03
C ASP A 170 -18.44 11.25 -0.22
N ALA A 171 -17.90 11.67 -1.37
CA ALA A 171 -18.65 11.74 -2.62
C ALA A 171 -19.17 10.36 -3.07
N HIS A 172 -18.39 9.30 -2.86
CA HIS A 172 -18.83 7.93 -3.17
C HIS A 172 -19.94 7.42 -2.24
N PHE A 173 -20.00 7.89 -0.98
CA PHE A 173 -21.14 7.57 -0.11
C PHE A 173 -22.44 8.20 -0.59
N GLN A 174 -22.38 9.44 -1.11
CA GLN A 174 -23.57 10.14 -1.61
C GLN A 174 -24.10 9.53 -2.93
N ALA A 175 -23.23 8.87 -3.70
CA ALA A 175 -23.61 8.20 -4.94
C ALA A 175 -24.28 6.82 -4.73
N ILE A 176 -24.26 6.28 -3.51
CA ILE A 176 -24.93 5.01 -3.18
C ILE A 176 -26.42 5.30 -2.95
N PRO A 177 -27.35 4.77 -3.77
CA PRO A 177 -28.79 4.96 -3.54
C PRO A 177 -29.17 4.46 -2.15
N ALA A 178 -29.95 5.23 -1.41
CA ALA A 178 -30.56 4.78 -0.16
C ALA A 178 -31.43 3.53 -0.48
N ARG A 179 -31.10 2.40 0.11
CA ARG A 179 -31.91 1.15 0.04
C ARG A 179 -33.09 1.24 0.96
#